data_b0f06a9410f61c5d31601d9c13b595e2
#
_entry.id   b0f06a9410f61c5d31601d9c13b595e2
#
_cell.length_a   1.000
_cell.length_b   1.000
_cell.length_c   1.000
_cell.angle_alpha   90.00
_cell.angle_beta   90.00
_cell.angle_gamma   90.00
#
_symmetry.space_group_name_H-M   'P 1'
#
loop_
_entity.id
_entity.type
_entity.pdbx_description
1 polymer ?
#
loop_
_entity_poly.entity_id
_entity_poly.type
_entity_poly.pdbx_seq_one_letter_code
_entity_poly.pdbx_strand_id
1 'polypeptide(L)'
;MKKIVATLLFAVALFAAGPLRRAPGFCLIDTNGQWQDLADYRGKVVLVEFMQTTCPHCANFSTVLNGLKQKYGDKLAVFAIANPPVDNPQTMSQFANGHKLSYPLLLDQGQVAYSYVRAPSLDLPTVYLVDANGMIRNVWVNGVLTKDIFEGNGLSREIDKLLVGAPAMPQAKK
;
A
#
# COMPACT_ATOMS: atom_id res chain seq x y z
N MET A 1 -46.24 4.58 44.87
CA MET A 1 -46.14 4.41 43.40
C MET A 1 -44.73 4.88 42.99
N LYS A 2 -43.80 3.93 42.84
CA LYS A 2 -42.38 4.22 42.47
C LYS A 2 -42.24 4.08 40.95
N LYS A 3 -41.94 5.20 40.29
CA LYS A 3 -41.67 5.23 38.84
C LYS A 3 -40.23 4.74 38.60
N ILE A 4 -40.06 3.59 37.99
CA ILE A 4 -38.79 3.07 37.53
C ILE A 4 -38.54 3.68 36.14
N VAL A 5 -37.57 4.59 36.05
CA VAL A 5 -37.06 5.11 34.78
C VAL A 5 -35.98 4.14 34.30
N ALA A 6 -36.33 3.34 33.29
CA ALA A 6 -35.38 2.48 32.61
C ALA A 6 -34.57 3.32 31.62
N THR A 7 -33.31 3.63 31.97
CA THR A 7 -32.37 4.31 31.07
C THR A 7 -31.79 3.24 30.12
N LEU A 8 -32.27 3.23 28.88
CA LEU A 8 -31.70 2.41 27.79
C LEU A 8 -30.36 3.01 27.37
N LEU A 9 -29.28 2.40 27.82
CA LEU A 9 -27.93 2.68 27.31
C LEU A 9 -27.79 2.06 25.93
N PHE A 10 -27.93 2.89 24.89
CA PHE A 10 -27.64 2.53 23.52
C PHE A 10 -26.11 2.51 23.35
N ALA A 11 -25.51 1.32 23.49
CA ALA A 11 -24.10 1.13 23.15
C ALA A 11 -23.95 1.22 21.64
N VAL A 12 -23.52 2.38 21.13
CA VAL A 12 -23.08 2.53 19.76
C VAL A 12 -21.78 1.76 19.65
N ALA A 13 -21.85 0.52 19.16
CA ALA A 13 -20.67 -0.22 18.75
C ALA A 13 -20.03 0.52 17.57
N LEU A 14 -18.99 1.30 17.81
CA LEU A 14 -18.07 1.76 16.76
C LEU A 14 -17.46 0.49 16.17
N PHE A 15 -17.98 0.02 15.06
CA PHE A 15 -17.28 -0.90 14.18
C PHE A 15 -16.10 -0.14 13.56
N ALA A 16 -15.02 0.01 14.31
CA ALA A 16 -13.73 0.26 13.72
C ALA A 16 -13.40 -1.00 12.93
N ALA A 17 -13.46 -0.92 11.60
CA ALA A 17 -12.99 -1.99 10.75
C ALA A 17 -11.54 -2.30 11.19
N GLY A 18 -11.36 -3.43 11.85
CA GLY A 18 -10.05 -3.87 12.34
C GLY A 18 -9.09 -4.08 11.17
N PRO A 19 -7.80 -4.25 11.42
CA PRO A 19 -6.85 -4.56 10.37
C PRO A 19 -7.25 -5.86 9.69
N LEU A 20 -7.22 -5.90 8.35
CA LEU A 20 -7.62 -7.07 7.57
C LEU A 20 -6.74 -8.28 7.93
N ARG A 21 -5.42 -8.10 7.93
CA ARG A 21 -4.41 -9.08 8.32
C ARG A 21 -3.01 -8.47 8.33
N ARG A 22 -2.04 -9.22 8.85
CA ARG A 22 -0.62 -8.86 8.70
C ARG A 22 -0.23 -8.90 7.22
N ALA A 23 0.49 -7.87 6.78
CA ALA A 23 1.08 -7.87 5.45
C ALA A 23 2.11 -9.01 5.33
N PRO A 24 2.02 -9.87 4.30
CA PRO A 24 3.07 -10.85 4.02
C PRO A 24 4.40 -10.15 3.83
N GLY A 25 5.46 -10.66 4.49
CA GLY A 25 6.81 -10.16 4.32
C GLY A 25 7.36 -10.48 2.94
N PHE A 26 8.26 -9.64 2.47
CA PHE A 26 9.08 -9.91 1.29
C PHE A 26 10.45 -9.25 1.44
N CYS A 27 11.43 -9.83 0.76
CA CYS A 27 12.74 -9.21 0.54
C CYS A 27 13.05 -9.44 -0.94
N LEU A 28 12.95 -8.39 -1.75
CA LEU A 28 13.09 -8.42 -3.20
C LEU A 28 14.15 -7.43 -3.67
N ILE A 29 14.72 -7.68 -4.83
CA ILE A 29 15.68 -6.78 -5.47
C ILE A 29 14.94 -5.74 -6.33
N ASP A 30 15.37 -4.49 -6.26
CA ASP A 30 14.84 -3.41 -7.10
C ASP A 30 15.61 -3.26 -8.41
N THR A 31 15.14 -2.34 -9.27
CA THR A 31 15.75 -2.02 -10.56
C THR A 31 17.17 -1.44 -10.47
N ASN A 32 17.60 -1.04 -9.27
CA ASN A 32 18.95 -0.53 -8.99
C ASN A 32 19.86 -1.58 -8.36
N GLY A 33 19.39 -2.84 -8.22
CA GLY A 33 20.13 -3.91 -7.60
C GLY A 33 20.16 -3.86 -6.07
N GLN A 34 19.29 -3.05 -5.44
CA GLN A 34 19.22 -2.94 -3.99
C GLN A 34 18.14 -3.87 -3.42
N TRP A 35 18.47 -4.53 -2.31
CA TRP A 35 17.51 -5.33 -1.58
C TRP A 35 16.53 -4.45 -0.81
N GLN A 36 15.25 -4.74 -0.95
CA GLN A 36 14.16 -4.05 -0.30
C GLN A 36 13.40 -5.06 0.58
N ASP A 37 13.60 -4.97 1.89
CA ASP A 37 12.88 -5.80 2.86
C ASP A 37 11.73 -5.00 3.48
N LEU A 38 10.51 -5.52 3.40
CA LEU A 38 9.35 -4.86 4.01
C LEU A 38 9.52 -4.65 5.52
N ALA A 39 10.30 -5.50 6.19
CA ALA A 39 10.54 -5.40 7.63
C ALA A 39 11.27 -4.12 8.04
N ASP A 40 12.11 -3.56 7.16
CA ASP A 40 12.88 -2.32 7.41
C ASP A 40 11.99 -1.07 7.43
N TYR A 41 10.75 -1.21 7.00
CA TYR A 41 9.78 -0.12 6.91
C TYR A 41 8.75 -0.11 8.04
N ARG A 42 9.01 -0.85 9.12
CA ARG A 42 8.22 -0.78 10.35
C ARG A 42 8.21 0.65 10.89
N GLY A 43 7.06 1.09 11.37
CA GLY A 43 6.86 2.46 11.82
C GLY A 43 6.44 3.45 10.72
N LYS A 44 6.49 3.05 9.46
CA LYS A 44 6.01 3.86 8.33
C LYS A 44 4.68 3.32 7.81
N VAL A 45 3.89 4.19 7.19
CA VAL A 45 2.80 3.76 6.32
C VAL A 45 3.42 3.24 5.03
N VAL A 46 2.93 2.10 4.53
CA VAL A 46 3.46 1.47 3.32
C VAL A 46 2.36 1.26 2.30
N LEU A 47 2.62 1.61 1.06
CA LEU A 47 1.85 1.22 -0.11
C LEU A 47 2.58 0.08 -0.84
N VAL A 48 1.85 -1.00 -1.12
CA VAL A 48 2.33 -2.10 -1.95
C VAL A 48 1.42 -2.19 -3.15
N GLU A 49 1.92 -1.81 -4.32
CA GLU A 49 1.24 -1.90 -5.60
C GLU A 49 1.67 -3.18 -6.33
N PHE A 50 0.73 -3.93 -6.85
CA PHE A 50 0.98 -4.94 -7.87
C PHE A 50 0.65 -4.35 -9.24
N MET A 51 1.61 -4.45 -10.16
CA MET A 51 1.53 -3.78 -11.46
C MET A 51 2.18 -4.60 -12.58
N GLN A 52 2.06 -4.14 -13.81
CA GLN A 52 2.84 -4.57 -14.97
C GLN A 52 3.30 -3.35 -15.77
N THR A 53 4.50 -3.42 -16.34
CA THR A 53 5.08 -2.32 -17.12
C THR A 53 4.30 -2.00 -18.40
N THR A 54 3.52 -2.94 -18.91
CA THR A 54 2.65 -2.79 -20.08
C THR A 54 1.24 -2.31 -19.75
N CYS A 55 0.90 -2.11 -18.46
CA CYS A 55 -0.42 -1.70 -18.02
C CYS A 55 -0.58 -0.18 -18.06
N PRO A 56 -1.47 0.40 -18.90
CA PRO A 56 -1.64 1.85 -18.98
C PRO A 56 -2.15 2.49 -17.70
N HIS A 57 -3.02 1.78 -16.93
CA HIS A 57 -3.52 2.27 -15.66
C HIS A 57 -2.42 2.31 -14.60
N CYS A 58 -1.49 1.35 -14.62
CA CYS A 58 -0.31 1.34 -13.73
C CYS A 58 0.62 2.51 -14.06
N ALA A 59 0.83 2.80 -15.35
CA ALA A 59 1.61 3.95 -15.80
C ALA A 59 1.02 5.28 -15.31
N ASN A 60 -0.29 5.46 -15.41
CA ASN A 60 -0.97 6.64 -14.87
C ASN A 60 -0.84 6.72 -13.33
N PHE A 61 -1.02 5.59 -12.65
CA PHE A 61 -0.95 5.54 -11.20
C PHE A 61 0.46 5.79 -10.66
N SER A 62 1.50 5.47 -11.42
CA SER A 62 2.88 5.79 -11.02
C SER A 62 3.11 7.29 -10.80
N THR A 63 2.44 8.15 -11.58
CA THR A 63 2.49 9.61 -11.37
C THR A 63 1.85 10.01 -10.05
N VAL A 64 0.73 9.39 -9.70
CA VAL A 64 0.05 9.61 -8.41
C VAL A 64 0.93 9.17 -7.25
N LEU A 65 1.53 7.99 -7.35
CA LEU A 65 2.43 7.46 -6.31
C LEU A 65 3.69 8.33 -6.12
N ASN A 66 4.28 8.84 -7.20
CA ASN A 66 5.37 9.82 -7.13
C ASN A 66 4.94 11.07 -6.34
N GLY A 67 3.75 11.62 -6.63
CA GLY A 67 3.21 12.77 -5.91
C GLY A 67 2.96 12.50 -4.42
N LEU A 68 2.43 11.32 -4.10
CA LEU A 68 2.24 10.91 -2.70
C LEU A 68 3.58 10.73 -1.98
N LYS A 69 4.57 10.11 -2.63
CA LYS A 69 5.92 9.97 -2.06
C LYS A 69 6.55 11.33 -1.79
N GLN A 70 6.40 12.29 -2.70
CA GLN A 70 6.86 13.66 -2.51
C GLN A 70 6.12 14.36 -1.34
N LYS A 71 4.79 14.21 -1.26
CA LYS A 71 3.96 14.81 -0.21
C LYS A 71 4.31 14.31 1.18
N TYR A 72 4.49 13.01 1.35
CA TYR A 72 4.64 12.38 2.66
C TYR A 72 6.08 12.09 3.07
N GLY A 73 7.03 12.16 2.13
CA GLY A 73 8.45 11.96 2.39
C GLY A 73 8.74 10.64 3.11
N ASP A 74 9.48 10.71 4.21
CA ASP A 74 9.90 9.53 4.97
C ASP A 74 8.80 8.83 5.77
N LYS A 75 7.63 9.46 5.89
CA LYS A 75 6.46 8.85 6.57
C LYS A 75 5.77 7.79 5.73
N LEU A 76 5.99 7.82 4.40
CA LEU A 76 5.41 6.89 3.44
C LEU A 76 6.51 6.12 2.71
N ALA A 77 6.42 4.79 2.73
CA ALA A 77 7.13 3.93 1.79
C ALA A 77 6.18 3.48 0.68
N VAL A 78 6.70 3.33 -0.53
CA VAL A 78 5.97 2.82 -1.68
C VAL A 78 6.80 1.73 -2.34
N PHE A 79 6.17 0.61 -2.67
CA PHE A 79 6.74 -0.48 -3.46
C PHE A 79 5.81 -0.80 -4.61
N ALA A 80 6.32 -0.78 -5.82
CA ALA A 80 5.66 -1.40 -6.95
C ALA A 80 6.28 -2.78 -7.18
N ILE A 81 5.46 -3.79 -7.41
CA ILE A 81 5.87 -5.18 -7.58
C ILE A 81 5.35 -5.69 -8.92
N ALA A 82 6.26 -6.15 -9.77
CA ALA A 82 6.00 -6.68 -11.10
C ALA A 82 6.42 -8.15 -11.20
N ASN A 83 5.80 -8.91 -12.12
CA ASN A 83 5.98 -10.35 -12.24
C ASN A 83 6.25 -10.80 -13.68
N PRO A 84 7.11 -11.83 -13.88
CA PRO A 84 7.19 -12.54 -15.16
C PRO A 84 5.83 -13.21 -15.54
N PRO A 85 5.61 -13.57 -16.79
CA PRO A 85 6.54 -13.42 -17.93
C PRO A 85 6.52 -12.04 -18.59
N VAL A 86 5.60 -11.14 -18.19
CA VAL A 86 5.46 -9.82 -18.81
C VAL A 86 6.64 -8.93 -18.46
N ASP A 87 7.05 -8.96 -17.19
CA ASP A 87 8.08 -8.09 -16.66
C ASP A 87 9.41 -8.82 -16.47
N ASN A 88 10.49 -8.10 -16.76
CA ASN A 88 11.87 -8.54 -16.58
C ASN A 88 12.71 -7.30 -16.19
N PRO A 89 13.97 -7.47 -15.74
CA PRO A 89 14.80 -6.35 -15.30
C PRO A 89 14.93 -5.22 -16.32
N GLN A 90 14.95 -5.55 -17.62
CA GLN A 90 15.08 -4.54 -18.66
C GLN A 90 13.80 -3.71 -18.82
N THR A 91 12.62 -4.35 -18.95
CA THR A 91 11.35 -3.64 -19.09
C THR A 91 11.04 -2.80 -17.88
N MET A 92 11.38 -3.31 -16.69
CA MET A 92 11.20 -2.61 -15.41
C MET A 92 12.12 -1.38 -15.31
N SER A 93 13.39 -1.50 -15.70
CA SER A 93 14.32 -0.37 -15.71
C SER A 93 13.88 0.72 -16.70
N GLN A 94 13.39 0.32 -17.90
CA GLN A 94 12.82 1.26 -18.87
C GLN A 94 11.59 1.97 -18.31
N PHE A 95 10.69 1.25 -17.67
CA PHE A 95 9.50 1.82 -17.04
C PHE A 95 9.88 2.79 -15.91
N ALA A 96 10.76 2.36 -14.99
CA ALA A 96 11.18 3.16 -13.85
C ALA A 96 11.82 4.49 -14.30
N ASN A 97 12.69 4.44 -15.30
CA ASN A 97 13.35 5.62 -15.86
C ASN A 97 12.36 6.51 -16.64
N GLY A 98 11.51 5.91 -17.48
CA GLY A 98 10.54 6.63 -18.30
C GLY A 98 9.50 7.40 -17.47
N HIS A 99 9.06 6.81 -16.36
CA HIS A 99 8.10 7.40 -15.43
C HIS A 99 8.77 8.13 -14.24
N LYS A 100 10.12 8.17 -14.20
CA LYS A 100 10.91 8.84 -13.16
C LYS A 100 10.47 8.40 -11.76
N LEU A 101 10.39 7.09 -11.53
CA LEU A 101 9.92 6.56 -10.25
C LEU A 101 10.80 7.04 -9.10
N SER A 102 10.19 7.59 -8.07
CA SER A 102 10.84 8.03 -6.83
C SER A 102 10.76 6.96 -5.71
N TYR A 103 10.38 5.73 -6.08
CA TYR A 103 10.22 4.58 -5.19
C TYR A 103 10.65 3.29 -5.91
N PRO A 104 10.98 2.22 -5.15
CA PRO A 104 11.45 0.97 -5.73
C PRO A 104 10.39 0.25 -6.59
N LEU A 105 10.81 -0.23 -7.75
CA LEU A 105 10.10 -1.21 -8.57
C LEU A 105 10.80 -2.56 -8.43
N LEU A 106 10.09 -3.56 -7.91
CA LEU A 106 10.61 -4.84 -7.46
C LEU A 106 10.17 -5.96 -8.39
N LEU A 107 11.06 -6.92 -8.64
CA LEU A 107 10.74 -8.13 -9.40
C LEU A 107 10.38 -9.27 -8.44
N ASP A 108 9.12 -9.72 -8.48
CA ASP A 108 8.65 -10.93 -7.82
C ASP A 108 8.60 -12.09 -8.82
N GLN A 109 8.70 -13.33 -8.33
CA GLN A 109 8.48 -14.55 -9.10
C GLN A 109 7.07 -15.13 -8.85
N GLY A 110 6.11 -14.29 -8.45
CA GLY A 110 4.73 -14.66 -8.18
C GLY A 110 4.44 -15.06 -6.73
N GLN A 111 5.44 -15.29 -5.90
CA GLN A 111 5.28 -15.72 -4.51
C GLN A 111 4.66 -14.61 -3.65
N VAL A 112 5.15 -13.38 -3.78
CA VAL A 112 4.64 -12.23 -3.02
C VAL A 112 3.24 -11.89 -3.50
N ALA A 113 3.02 -11.81 -4.82
CA ALA A 113 1.69 -11.56 -5.39
C ALA A 113 0.68 -12.58 -4.88
N TYR A 114 0.98 -13.88 -4.92
CA TYR A 114 0.10 -14.93 -4.42
C TYR A 114 -0.19 -14.78 -2.92
N SER A 115 0.83 -14.47 -2.11
CA SER A 115 0.67 -14.31 -0.66
C SER A 115 -0.25 -13.15 -0.27
N TYR A 116 -0.26 -12.08 -1.09
CA TYR A 116 -1.15 -10.93 -0.90
C TYR A 116 -2.56 -11.18 -1.43
N VAL A 117 -2.69 -11.65 -2.64
CA VAL A 117 -3.96 -11.78 -3.36
C VAL A 117 -4.73 -13.02 -2.92
N ARG A 118 -4.05 -14.16 -2.78
CA ARG A 118 -4.64 -15.47 -2.45
C ARG A 118 -5.75 -15.90 -3.43
N ALA A 119 -5.61 -15.48 -4.68
CA ALA A 119 -6.52 -15.79 -5.77
C ALA A 119 -5.73 -16.18 -7.03
N PRO A 120 -6.33 -16.92 -7.97
CA PRO A 120 -5.64 -17.36 -9.18
C PRO A 120 -5.35 -16.24 -10.18
N SER A 121 -6.03 -15.10 -10.06
CA SER A 121 -5.85 -13.92 -10.91
C SER A 121 -5.64 -12.67 -10.08
N LEU A 122 -4.93 -11.72 -10.67
CA LEU A 122 -4.62 -10.42 -10.09
C LEU A 122 -5.02 -9.32 -11.09
N ASP A 123 -5.99 -8.52 -10.72
CA ASP A 123 -6.35 -7.33 -11.49
C ASP A 123 -5.37 -6.18 -11.21
N LEU A 124 -5.01 -5.41 -12.23
CA LEU A 124 -3.96 -4.40 -12.15
C LEU A 124 -4.46 -2.99 -12.50
N PRO A 125 -3.95 -1.97 -11.82
CA PRO A 125 -3.17 -2.05 -10.59
C PRO A 125 -4.04 -2.44 -9.38
N THR A 126 -3.46 -3.19 -8.46
CA THR A 126 -4.01 -3.43 -7.12
C THR A 126 -3.07 -2.82 -6.09
N VAL A 127 -3.58 -2.01 -5.16
CA VAL A 127 -2.79 -1.36 -4.12
C VAL A 127 -3.26 -1.75 -2.73
N TYR A 128 -2.31 -2.12 -1.88
CA TYR A 128 -2.49 -2.42 -0.46
C TYR A 128 -1.96 -1.27 0.38
N LEU A 129 -2.75 -0.82 1.35
CA LEU A 129 -2.33 0.14 2.37
C LEU A 129 -2.00 -0.60 3.65
N VAL A 130 -0.76 -0.46 4.10
CA VAL A 130 -0.21 -1.12 5.29
C VAL A 130 0.13 -0.06 6.33
N ASP A 131 -0.28 -0.28 7.58
CA ASP A 131 -0.01 0.64 8.68
C ASP A 131 1.41 0.46 9.26
N ALA A 132 1.80 1.34 10.19
CA ALA A 132 3.09 1.34 10.87
C ALA A 132 3.38 0.03 11.63
N ASN A 133 2.35 -0.73 12.00
CA ASN A 133 2.47 -2.03 12.67
C ASN A 133 2.60 -3.19 11.66
N GLY A 134 2.57 -2.90 10.36
CA GLY A 134 2.61 -3.88 9.28
C GLY A 134 1.31 -4.64 9.09
N MET A 135 0.18 -4.04 9.44
CA MET A 135 -1.14 -4.61 9.19
C MET A 135 -1.76 -3.99 7.94
N ILE A 136 -2.28 -4.82 7.04
CA ILE A 136 -3.07 -4.35 5.90
C ILE A 136 -4.33 -3.70 6.45
N ARG A 137 -4.55 -2.45 6.09
CA ARG A 137 -5.74 -1.68 6.49
C ARG A 137 -6.79 -1.66 5.39
N ASN A 138 -6.34 -1.54 4.15
CA ASN A 138 -7.21 -1.53 2.98
C ASN A 138 -6.51 -2.16 1.78
N VAL A 139 -7.33 -2.58 0.82
CA VAL A 139 -6.91 -3.01 -0.52
C VAL A 139 -7.89 -2.46 -1.54
N TRP A 140 -7.37 -1.97 -2.65
CA TRP A 140 -8.18 -1.49 -3.76
C TRP A 140 -7.65 -2.02 -5.09
N VAL A 141 -8.57 -2.41 -5.93
CA VAL A 141 -8.36 -2.75 -7.33
C VAL A 141 -8.83 -1.57 -8.17
N ASN A 142 -8.11 -1.23 -9.22
CA ASN A 142 -8.50 -0.14 -10.11
C ASN A 142 -9.86 -0.41 -10.77
N GLY A 143 -10.75 0.57 -10.70
CA GLY A 143 -12.10 0.46 -11.24
C GLY A 143 -12.93 1.72 -10.99
N VAL A 144 -14.15 1.71 -11.50
CA VAL A 144 -15.04 2.88 -11.43
C VAL A 144 -15.31 3.33 -9.98
N LEU A 145 -15.52 2.37 -9.07
CA LEU A 145 -15.83 2.65 -7.66
C LEU A 145 -14.62 3.08 -6.83
N THR A 146 -13.41 2.87 -7.35
CA THR A 146 -12.14 3.19 -6.67
C THR A 146 -11.39 4.30 -7.39
N LYS A 147 -12.03 5.00 -8.30
CA LYS A 147 -11.42 6.02 -9.14
C LYS A 147 -10.67 7.08 -8.31
N ASP A 148 -11.26 7.59 -7.23
CA ASP A 148 -10.67 8.61 -6.37
C ASP A 148 -9.41 8.12 -5.62
N ILE A 149 -9.30 6.82 -5.37
CA ILE A 149 -8.10 6.17 -4.82
C ILE A 149 -6.96 6.27 -5.82
N PHE A 150 -7.22 5.86 -7.08
CA PHE A 150 -6.22 5.84 -8.14
C PHE A 150 -5.94 7.22 -8.75
N GLU A 151 -6.78 8.22 -8.49
CA GLU A 151 -6.50 9.64 -8.73
C GLU A 151 -5.71 10.31 -7.57
N GLY A 152 -5.51 9.61 -6.45
CA GLY A 152 -4.66 10.02 -5.33
C GLY A 152 -5.38 10.73 -4.19
N ASN A 153 -6.53 11.36 -4.41
CA ASN A 153 -7.26 12.09 -3.36
C ASN A 153 -7.80 11.16 -2.28
N GLY A 154 -8.43 10.04 -2.69
CA GLY A 154 -8.91 9.02 -1.77
C GLY A 154 -7.77 8.37 -1.00
N LEU A 155 -6.70 7.98 -1.71
CA LEU A 155 -5.54 7.35 -1.10
C LEU A 155 -4.83 8.29 -0.10
N SER A 156 -4.71 9.58 -0.43
CA SER A 156 -4.18 10.61 0.47
C SER A 156 -4.97 10.67 1.79
N ARG A 157 -6.31 10.68 1.73
CA ARG A 157 -7.16 10.69 2.93
C ARG A 157 -6.96 9.45 3.79
N GLU A 158 -6.81 8.26 3.17
CA GLU A 158 -6.58 7.02 3.91
C GLU A 158 -5.19 7.00 4.58
N ILE A 159 -4.15 7.53 3.91
CA ILE A 159 -2.81 7.69 4.49
C ILE A 159 -2.87 8.67 5.67
N ASP A 160 -3.54 9.83 5.51
CA ASP A 160 -3.65 10.85 6.57
C ASP A 160 -4.28 10.28 7.84
N LYS A 161 -5.33 9.43 7.72
CA LYS A 161 -5.95 8.74 8.88
C LYS A 161 -4.96 7.88 9.66
N LEU A 162 -4.06 7.18 8.97
CA LEU A 162 -3.07 6.33 9.61
C LEU A 162 -1.94 7.12 10.25
N LEU A 163 -1.55 8.27 9.66
CA LEU A 163 -0.50 9.12 10.19
C LEU A 163 -0.93 9.88 11.45
N VAL A 164 -2.21 10.24 11.58
CA VAL A 164 -2.76 10.90 12.78
C VAL A 164 -2.83 9.93 13.97
N GLY A 165 -3.08 8.64 13.72
CA GLY A 165 -3.19 7.60 14.74
C GLY A 165 -1.88 6.88 15.08
N ALA A 166 -0.78 7.20 14.42
CA ALA A 166 0.49 6.51 14.61
C ALA A 166 1.19 7.00 15.89
N PRO A 167 1.61 6.12 16.82
CA PRO A 167 2.47 6.51 17.93
C PRO A 167 3.80 7.05 17.37
N ALA A 168 4.35 8.08 18.05
CA ALA A 168 5.64 8.66 17.67
C ALA A 168 6.71 7.54 17.62
N MET A 169 7.40 7.46 16.47
CA MET A 169 8.46 6.45 16.29
C MET A 169 9.57 6.66 17.30
N PRO A 170 10.05 5.59 17.96
CA PRO A 170 11.32 5.66 18.68
C PRO A 170 12.42 6.02 17.68
N GLN A 171 13.10 7.14 17.90
CA GLN A 171 14.27 7.48 17.09
C GLN A 171 15.32 6.39 17.31
N ALA A 172 15.74 5.71 16.24
CA ALA A 172 16.88 4.80 16.29
C ALA A 172 18.09 5.62 16.75
N LYS A 173 18.60 5.31 17.93
CA LYS A 173 19.87 5.85 18.38
C LYS A 173 20.94 5.33 17.42
N LYS A 174 21.63 6.26 16.74
CA LYS A 174 22.84 5.98 15.97
C LYS A 174 23.95 5.48 16.88
#